data_15d667166b82134dba65f97407fa7ac4
#
_entry.id   15d667166b82134dba65f97407fa7ac4
#
_cell.length_a   1.000
_cell.length_b   1.000
_cell.length_c   1.000
_cell.angle_alpha   90.00
_cell.angle_beta   90.00
_cell.angle_gamma   90.00
#
_symmetry.space_group_name_H-M   'P 1'
#
loop_
_entity.id
_entity.type
_entity.pdbx_description
1 polymer ?
#
loop_
_entity_poly.entity_id
_entity_poly.type
_entity_poly.pdbx_seq_one_letter_code
_entity_poly.pdbx_strand_id
1 'polypeptide(L)'
;YESEVLTKAFEEITGIKVTHDIIGEGDVVQNIQTEYQTGQPIYDAYINDSDLIGTHSRSTAVLPLSEYIDGEGKDVTSPYLDLEDFIGLDFTTGPDKKLYQLPDQQFANLYWFRYDWFTDPAIKAQFKKLYGYDLGVPVNWSAYEDIAKFFSTQVNGNGKIDGTKVYGHMDYGKKDPSLGWRFTDAWLSMAGTADKGIPNG
;
A
#
# COMPACT_ATOMS: atom_id res chain seq x y z
N TYR A 1 -16.32 6.16 -8.42
CA TYR A 1 -16.22 6.13 -9.89
C TYR A 1 -16.25 4.69 -10.40
N GLU A 2 -15.31 3.86 -9.96
CA GLU A 2 -15.17 2.47 -10.44
C GLU A 2 -16.43 1.65 -10.18
N SER A 3 -16.92 1.66 -8.95
CA SER A 3 -18.13 0.97 -8.55
C SER A 3 -19.40 1.45 -9.27
N GLU A 4 -19.44 2.69 -9.75
CA GLU A 4 -20.63 3.23 -10.40
C GLU A 4 -20.56 3.20 -11.93
N VAL A 5 -19.38 3.43 -12.50
CA VAL A 5 -19.19 3.57 -13.94
C VAL A 5 -18.81 2.25 -14.59
N LEU A 6 -17.79 1.57 -14.08
CA LEU A 6 -17.31 0.31 -14.66
C LEU A 6 -18.31 -0.81 -14.44
N THR A 7 -18.94 -0.86 -13.27
CA THR A 7 -19.98 -1.86 -12.99
C THR A 7 -21.15 -1.79 -13.95
N LYS A 8 -21.62 -0.59 -14.30
CA LYS A 8 -22.71 -0.45 -15.27
C LYS A 8 -22.36 -1.01 -16.64
N ALA A 9 -21.16 -0.73 -17.12
CA ALA A 9 -20.69 -1.27 -18.39
C ALA A 9 -20.62 -2.81 -18.37
N PHE A 10 -20.13 -3.36 -17.25
CA PHE A 10 -20.09 -4.81 -17.05
C PHE A 10 -21.51 -5.42 -17.03
N GLU A 11 -22.44 -4.82 -16.28
CA GLU A 11 -23.83 -5.27 -16.21
C GLU A 11 -24.54 -5.23 -17.57
N GLU A 12 -24.29 -4.17 -18.36
CA GLU A 12 -24.85 -4.02 -19.71
C GLU A 12 -24.34 -5.08 -20.67
N ILE A 13 -23.07 -5.45 -20.59
CA ILE A 13 -22.45 -6.44 -21.47
C ILE A 13 -22.82 -7.86 -21.08
N THR A 14 -22.83 -8.16 -19.78
CA THR A 14 -22.97 -9.54 -19.28
C THR A 14 -24.37 -9.89 -18.81
N GLY A 15 -25.20 -8.91 -18.47
CA GLY A 15 -26.50 -9.11 -17.82
C GLY A 15 -26.38 -9.49 -16.34
N ILE A 16 -25.16 -9.57 -15.78
CA ILE A 16 -24.91 -9.92 -14.38
C ILE A 16 -25.04 -8.67 -13.52
N LYS A 17 -25.89 -8.73 -12.51
CA LYS A 17 -26.01 -7.64 -11.52
C LYS A 17 -24.89 -7.69 -10.51
N VAL A 18 -24.31 -6.53 -10.23
CA VAL A 18 -23.23 -6.37 -9.23
C VAL A 18 -23.69 -5.45 -8.11
N THR A 19 -23.62 -5.94 -6.89
CA THR A 19 -23.88 -5.16 -5.69
C THR A 19 -22.57 -4.91 -4.95
N HIS A 20 -22.27 -3.66 -4.65
CA HIS A 20 -21.07 -3.28 -3.90
C HIS A 20 -21.41 -3.08 -2.44
N ASP A 21 -20.66 -3.75 -1.57
CA ASP A 21 -20.62 -3.48 -0.14
C ASP A 21 -19.34 -2.70 0.16
N ILE A 22 -19.46 -1.37 0.30
CA ILE A 22 -18.31 -0.47 0.50
C ILE A 22 -18.11 -0.27 1.99
N ILE A 23 -17.14 -0.99 2.54
CA ILE A 23 -16.79 -1.01 3.96
C ILE A 23 -15.33 -0.60 4.18
N GLY A 24 -14.93 -0.43 5.43
CA GLY A 24 -13.53 -0.13 5.75
C GLY A 24 -12.59 -1.27 5.40
N GLU A 25 -11.37 -0.96 4.99
CA GLU A 25 -10.34 -1.92 4.61
C GLU A 25 -10.13 -3.03 5.66
N GLY A 26 -10.01 -2.65 6.94
CA GLY A 26 -9.90 -3.62 8.04
C GLY A 26 -11.13 -4.51 8.21
N ASP A 27 -12.31 -4.00 7.88
CA ASP A 27 -13.56 -4.76 7.94
C ASP A 27 -13.65 -5.78 6.80
N VAL A 28 -13.13 -5.46 5.61
CA VAL A 28 -13.02 -6.42 4.50
C VAL A 28 -12.21 -7.64 4.95
N VAL A 29 -11.01 -7.40 5.48
CA VAL A 29 -10.13 -8.49 5.97
C VAL A 29 -10.83 -9.34 7.03
N GLN A 30 -11.50 -8.69 7.99
CA GLN A 30 -12.21 -9.40 9.05
C GLN A 30 -13.38 -10.25 8.53
N ASN A 31 -14.16 -9.72 7.59
CA ASN A 31 -15.27 -10.44 6.98
C ASN A 31 -14.78 -11.67 6.19
N ILE A 32 -13.75 -11.51 5.38
CA ILE A 32 -13.16 -12.62 4.61
C ILE A 32 -12.60 -13.71 5.53
N GLN A 33 -11.93 -13.34 6.62
CA GLN A 33 -11.46 -14.31 7.61
C GLN A 33 -12.62 -15.06 8.27
N THR A 34 -13.73 -14.37 8.51
CA THR A 34 -14.94 -15.01 9.07
C THR A 34 -15.56 -15.99 8.07
N GLU A 35 -15.61 -15.65 6.79
CA GLU A 35 -16.06 -16.58 5.74
C GLU A 35 -15.22 -17.85 5.71
N TYR A 36 -13.89 -17.71 5.77
CA TYR A 36 -12.97 -18.87 5.80
C TYR A 36 -13.19 -19.78 7.02
N GLN A 37 -13.47 -19.18 8.17
CA GLN A 37 -13.68 -19.94 9.41
C GLN A 37 -15.03 -20.62 9.46
N THR A 38 -16.06 -19.97 8.94
CA THR A 38 -17.44 -20.46 9.01
C THR A 38 -17.84 -21.34 7.83
N GLY A 39 -17.13 -21.21 6.70
CA GLY A 39 -17.50 -21.83 5.43
C GLY A 39 -18.78 -21.25 4.83
N GLN A 40 -19.19 -20.07 5.27
CA GLN A 40 -20.39 -19.38 4.76
C GLN A 40 -19.94 -18.21 3.89
N PRO A 41 -19.99 -18.34 2.55
CA PRO A 41 -19.62 -17.25 1.65
C PRO A 41 -20.66 -16.13 1.75
N ILE A 42 -20.16 -14.90 1.90
CA ILE A 42 -20.97 -13.66 1.93
C ILE A 42 -20.76 -12.91 0.62
N TYR A 43 -19.54 -12.96 0.08
CA TYR A 43 -19.14 -12.23 -1.12
C TYR A 43 -18.69 -13.19 -2.22
N ASP A 44 -19.07 -12.87 -3.47
CA ASP A 44 -18.57 -13.57 -4.65
C ASP A 44 -17.15 -13.14 -5.02
N ALA A 45 -16.80 -11.87 -4.76
CA ALA A 45 -15.47 -11.30 -4.97
C ALA A 45 -15.23 -10.15 -3.99
N TYR A 46 -13.95 -9.81 -3.78
CA TYR A 46 -13.57 -8.71 -2.89
C TYR A 46 -12.25 -8.08 -3.32
N ILE A 47 -12.04 -6.83 -2.94
CA ILE A 47 -10.78 -6.10 -3.13
C ILE A 47 -10.09 -6.01 -1.77
N ASN A 48 -8.84 -6.43 -1.70
CA ASN A 48 -8.00 -6.38 -0.51
C ASN A 48 -6.52 -6.26 -0.86
N ASP A 49 -5.69 -6.04 0.15
CA ASP A 49 -4.24 -6.05 -0.01
C ASP A 49 -3.67 -7.45 -0.24
N SER A 50 -2.50 -7.50 -0.87
CA SER A 50 -1.78 -8.76 -1.16
C SER A 50 -1.23 -9.47 0.09
N ASP A 51 -1.33 -8.87 1.27
CA ASP A 51 -0.90 -9.47 2.55
C ASP A 51 -1.65 -10.77 2.89
N LEU A 52 -2.84 -10.98 2.34
CA LEU A 52 -3.60 -12.21 2.47
C LEU A 52 -3.18 -13.33 1.50
N ILE A 53 -2.23 -13.11 0.58
CA ILE A 53 -1.87 -14.10 -0.44
C ILE A 53 -1.41 -15.44 0.16
N GLY A 54 -0.70 -15.40 1.27
CA GLY A 54 -0.29 -16.59 2.00
C GLY A 54 -1.46 -17.36 2.64
N THR A 55 -2.55 -16.68 2.95
CA THR A 55 -3.80 -17.30 3.43
C THR A 55 -4.57 -17.89 2.24
N HIS A 56 -4.68 -17.17 1.14
CA HIS A 56 -5.33 -17.61 -0.09
C HIS A 56 -4.72 -18.92 -0.60
N SER A 57 -3.39 -18.98 -0.71
CA SER A 57 -2.68 -20.18 -1.20
C SER A 57 -2.82 -21.43 -0.31
N ARG A 58 -3.20 -21.25 0.95
CA ARG A 58 -3.42 -22.35 1.90
C ARG A 58 -4.90 -22.68 2.12
N SER A 59 -5.78 -21.84 1.64
CA SER A 59 -7.23 -21.99 1.78
C SER A 59 -7.83 -22.56 0.50
N THR A 60 -8.80 -23.43 0.61
CA THR A 60 -9.62 -23.90 -0.52
C THR A 60 -10.81 -22.97 -0.79
N ALA A 61 -10.95 -21.90 -0.04
CA ALA A 61 -12.06 -20.94 -0.16
C ALA A 61 -11.86 -19.91 -1.29
N VAL A 62 -10.63 -19.75 -1.77
CA VAL A 62 -10.31 -18.82 -2.86
C VAL A 62 -9.93 -19.60 -4.12
N LEU A 63 -10.56 -19.24 -5.22
CA LEU A 63 -10.33 -19.86 -6.51
C LEU A 63 -8.94 -19.49 -7.06
N PRO A 64 -8.06 -20.46 -7.40
CA PRO A 64 -6.84 -20.17 -8.12
C PRO A 64 -7.16 -19.70 -9.55
N LEU A 65 -7.00 -18.42 -9.82
CA LEU A 65 -7.36 -17.82 -11.12
C LEU A 65 -6.61 -18.44 -12.28
N SER A 66 -5.31 -18.75 -12.11
CA SER A 66 -4.52 -19.40 -13.17
C SER A 66 -5.09 -20.77 -13.56
N GLU A 67 -5.51 -21.58 -12.62
CA GLU A 67 -6.12 -22.88 -12.92
C GLU A 67 -7.50 -22.72 -13.55
N TYR A 68 -8.28 -21.73 -13.10
CA TYR A 68 -9.59 -21.46 -13.66
C TYR A 68 -9.50 -20.96 -15.11
N ILE A 69 -8.62 -19.99 -15.38
CA ILE A 69 -8.40 -19.41 -16.71
C ILE A 69 -7.98 -20.48 -17.73
N ASP A 70 -7.08 -21.38 -17.32
CA ASP A 70 -6.59 -22.46 -18.19
C ASP A 70 -7.56 -23.65 -18.28
N GLY A 71 -8.50 -23.77 -17.34
CA GLY A 71 -9.44 -24.88 -17.21
C GLY A 71 -10.89 -24.50 -17.51
N GLU A 72 -11.75 -24.56 -16.50
CA GLU A 72 -13.19 -24.39 -16.61
C GLU A 72 -13.59 -22.97 -17.08
N GLY A 73 -12.80 -21.97 -16.76
CA GLY A 73 -13.04 -20.57 -17.15
C GLY A 73 -12.55 -20.20 -18.54
N LYS A 74 -11.90 -21.09 -19.26
CA LYS A 74 -11.26 -20.79 -20.54
C LYS A 74 -12.19 -20.16 -21.57
N ASP A 75 -13.40 -20.67 -21.68
CA ASP A 75 -14.36 -20.20 -22.69
C ASP A 75 -15.04 -18.87 -22.29
N VAL A 76 -14.95 -18.47 -21.02
CA VAL A 76 -15.50 -17.21 -20.51
C VAL A 76 -14.43 -16.17 -20.20
N THR A 77 -13.17 -16.54 -20.25
CA THR A 77 -12.06 -15.61 -20.08
C THR A 77 -11.93 -14.72 -21.31
N SER A 78 -11.86 -13.42 -21.09
CA SER A 78 -11.69 -12.46 -22.17
C SER A 78 -10.41 -12.75 -22.97
N PRO A 79 -10.48 -12.84 -24.32
CA PRO A 79 -9.29 -13.00 -25.16
C PRO A 79 -8.36 -11.78 -25.13
N TYR A 80 -8.81 -10.68 -24.54
CA TYR A 80 -8.03 -9.45 -24.35
C TYR A 80 -7.40 -9.36 -22.96
N LEU A 81 -7.58 -10.38 -22.12
CA LEU A 81 -6.89 -10.43 -20.82
C LEU A 81 -5.42 -10.72 -21.06
N ASP A 82 -4.61 -9.68 -20.93
CA ASP A 82 -3.15 -9.76 -21.04
C ASP A 82 -2.54 -9.72 -19.64
N LEU A 83 -2.25 -10.89 -19.10
CA LEU A 83 -1.66 -11.00 -17.77
C LEU A 83 -0.23 -10.44 -17.71
N GLU A 84 0.49 -10.41 -18.82
CA GLU A 84 1.86 -9.89 -18.87
C GLU A 84 1.91 -8.36 -18.73
N ASP A 85 0.81 -7.68 -19.09
CA ASP A 85 0.68 -6.22 -18.93
C ASP A 85 0.38 -5.77 -17.49
N PHE A 86 0.01 -6.71 -16.60
CA PHE A 86 -0.23 -6.38 -15.21
C PHE A 86 1.06 -6.14 -14.44
N ILE A 87 1.18 -4.99 -13.81
CA ILE A 87 2.29 -4.68 -12.90
C ILE A 87 2.01 -5.32 -11.55
N GLY A 88 2.97 -6.11 -11.03
CA GLY A 88 2.88 -6.64 -9.67
C GLY A 88 2.19 -8.00 -9.53
N LEU A 89 2.07 -8.80 -10.59
CA LEU A 89 1.56 -10.19 -10.50
C LEU A 89 2.28 -11.05 -9.47
N ASP A 90 3.54 -10.78 -9.20
CA ASP A 90 4.32 -11.47 -8.16
C ASP A 90 3.72 -11.34 -6.77
N PHE A 91 3.06 -10.21 -6.47
CA PHE A 91 2.41 -9.97 -5.18
C PHE A 91 1.08 -10.72 -5.05
N THR A 92 0.48 -11.10 -6.16
CA THR A 92 -0.81 -11.79 -6.24
C THR A 92 -0.68 -13.28 -6.56
N THR A 93 0.57 -13.75 -6.70
CA THR A 93 0.92 -15.14 -6.93
C THR A 93 1.36 -15.78 -5.62
N GLY A 94 0.74 -16.90 -5.28
CA GLY A 94 1.05 -17.65 -4.07
C GLY A 94 2.42 -18.35 -4.12
N PRO A 95 2.93 -18.84 -2.98
CA PRO A 95 4.16 -19.65 -2.93
C PRO A 95 4.08 -20.93 -3.77
N ASP A 96 2.88 -21.42 -4.01
CA ASP A 96 2.56 -22.57 -4.88
C ASP A 96 2.56 -22.23 -6.38
N LYS A 97 2.93 -20.98 -6.74
CA LYS A 97 3.00 -20.46 -8.10
C LYS A 97 1.64 -20.28 -8.80
N LYS A 98 0.55 -20.32 -8.06
CA LYS A 98 -0.77 -20.05 -8.59
C LYS A 98 -1.15 -18.59 -8.39
N LEU A 99 -1.81 -18.02 -9.38
CA LEU A 99 -2.39 -16.67 -9.32
C LEU A 99 -3.72 -16.74 -8.58
N TYR A 100 -3.90 -15.92 -7.54
CA TYR A 100 -5.14 -15.87 -6.75
C TYR A 100 -5.88 -14.54 -6.85
N GLN A 101 -5.19 -13.49 -7.26
CA GLN A 101 -5.74 -12.14 -7.40
C GLN A 101 -5.23 -11.49 -8.68
N LEU A 102 -5.99 -10.54 -9.20
CA LEU A 102 -5.49 -9.61 -10.21
C LEU A 102 -5.12 -8.29 -9.51
N PRO A 103 -3.99 -7.69 -9.83
CA PRO A 103 -3.63 -6.38 -9.31
C PRO A 103 -4.64 -5.33 -9.78
N ASP A 104 -5.24 -4.61 -8.84
CA ASP A 104 -6.14 -3.49 -9.10
C ASP A 104 -5.41 -2.16 -9.01
N GLN A 105 -4.65 -1.97 -7.93
CA GLN A 105 -3.86 -0.77 -7.66
C GLN A 105 -2.47 -1.14 -7.21
N GLN A 106 -1.51 -0.28 -7.51
CA GLN A 106 -0.16 -0.40 -7.00
C GLN A 106 0.18 0.82 -6.16
N PHE A 107 0.70 0.58 -4.96
CA PHE A 107 1.08 1.61 -4.02
C PHE A 107 2.59 1.74 -3.94
N ALA A 108 3.05 2.99 -3.84
CA ALA A 108 4.45 3.28 -3.53
C ALA A 108 4.51 4.21 -2.32
N ASN A 109 5.40 3.88 -1.38
CA ASN A 109 5.71 4.78 -0.29
C ASN A 109 6.58 5.92 -0.82
N LEU A 110 6.10 7.15 -0.70
CA LEU A 110 6.78 8.34 -1.16
C LEU A 110 7.05 9.28 0.01
N TYR A 111 8.21 9.92 -0.01
CA TYR A 111 8.52 10.99 0.92
C TYR A 111 7.91 12.29 0.44
N TRP A 112 6.85 12.74 1.09
CA TRP A 112 6.18 14.01 0.83
C TRP A 112 6.77 15.10 1.68
N PHE A 113 7.13 16.23 1.10
CA PHE A 113 7.69 17.37 1.80
C PHE A 113 7.23 18.71 1.21
N ARG A 114 7.31 19.74 2.00
CA ARG A 114 7.01 21.11 1.58
C ARG A 114 8.20 21.65 0.79
N TYR A 115 8.04 21.68 -0.51
CA TYR A 115 9.08 22.15 -1.44
C TYR A 115 9.51 23.58 -1.15
N ASP A 116 8.55 24.48 -0.87
CA ASP A 116 8.78 25.86 -0.50
C ASP A 116 9.69 26.01 0.74
N TRP A 117 9.48 25.20 1.77
CA TRP A 117 10.32 25.22 2.98
C TRP A 117 11.70 24.64 2.73
N PHE A 118 11.78 23.57 1.96
CA PHE A 118 13.05 22.90 1.66
C PHE A 118 13.94 23.72 0.69
N THR A 119 13.36 24.65 -0.04
CA THR A 119 14.09 25.54 -0.95
C THR A 119 14.32 26.95 -0.40
N ASP A 120 13.68 27.30 0.73
CA ASP A 120 13.88 28.60 1.39
C ASP A 120 15.30 28.77 1.89
N PRO A 121 16.03 29.83 1.44
CA PRO A 121 17.43 30.03 1.81
C PRO A 121 17.66 30.25 3.31
N ALA A 122 16.72 30.88 4.01
CA ALA A 122 16.83 31.17 5.44
C ALA A 122 16.63 29.88 6.25
N ILE A 123 15.66 29.06 5.88
CA ILE A 123 15.40 27.75 6.50
C ILE A 123 16.58 26.81 6.26
N LYS A 124 17.11 26.73 5.04
CA LYS A 124 18.30 25.95 4.71
C LYS A 124 19.52 26.36 5.52
N ALA A 125 19.75 27.66 5.66
CA ALA A 125 20.87 28.18 6.46
C ALA A 125 20.74 27.80 7.94
N GLN A 126 19.54 27.85 8.51
CA GLN A 126 19.27 27.42 9.89
C GLN A 126 19.54 25.93 10.07
N PHE A 127 19.04 25.08 9.17
CA PHE A 127 19.27 23.65 9.22
C PHE A 127 20.77 23.33 9.13
N LYS A 128 21.45 23.87 8.12
CA LYS A 128 22.90 23.66 7.94
C LYS A 128 23.72 24.09 9.16
N LYS A 129 23.35 25.20 9.80
CA LYS A 129 24.01 25.67 11.03
C LYS A 129 23.87 24.67 12.18
N LEU A 130 22.72 23.99 12.29
CA LEU A 130 22.44 23.07 13.39
C LEU A 130 23.02 21.68 13.14
N TYR A 131 22.95 21.18 11.91
CA TYR A 131 23.26 19.80 11.58
C TYR A 131 24.54 19.61 10.77
N GLY A 132 25.11 20.69 10.21
CA GLY A 132 26.37 20.66 9.48
C GLY A 132 26.27 20.20 8.02
N TYR A 133 25.08 19.86 7.52
CA TYR A 133 24.84 19.47 6.13
C TYR A 133 23.61 20.20 5.55
N ASP A 134 23.41 20.08 4.25
CA ASP A 134 22.35 20.82 3.57
C ASP A 134 20.97 20.13 3.76
N LEU A 135 19.93 20.95 3.99
CA LEU A 135 18.55 20.48 4.00
C LEU A 135 18.16 19.97 2.60
N GLY A 136 17.68 18.75 2.53
CA GLY A 136 17.24 18.09 1.31
C GLY A 136 16.41 16.84 1.62
N VAL A 137 16.09 16.05 0.60
CA VAL A 137 15.45 14.76 0.79
C VAL A 137 16.36 13.86 1.64
N PRO A 138 15.87 13.22 2.71
CA PRO A 138 16.70 12.43 3.59
C PRO A 138 17.29 11.21 2.87
N VAL A 139 18.58 10.97 3.04
CA VAL A 139 19.31 9.85 2.44
C VAL A 139 19.35 8.61 3.35
N ASN A 140 18.97 8.77 4.60
CA ASN A 140 18.89 7.71 5.62
C ASN A 140 17.97 8.13 6.77
N TRP A 141 17.71 7.22 7.70
CA TRP A 141 16.83 7.45 8.84
C TRP A 141 17.34 8.51 9.81
N SER A 142 18.65 8.65 9.98
CA SER A 142 19.22 9.72 10.81
C SER A 142 18.94 11.10 10.23
N ALA A 143 19.12 11.27 8.92
CA ALA A 143 18.76 12.51 8.23
C ALA A 143 17.25 12.78 8.30
N TYR A 144 16.42 11.74 8.21
CA TYR A 144 14.97 11.85 8.39
C TYR A 144 14.61 12.37 9.80
N GLU A 145 15.23 11.79 10.84
CA GLU A 145 15.03 12.23 12.24
C GLU A 145 15.45 13.68 12.44
N ASP A 146 16.62 14.07 11.94
CA ASP A 146 17.12 15.44 12.01
C ASP A 146 16.14 16.43 11.39
N ILE A 147 15.62 16.14 10.21
CA ILE A 147 14.62 16.97 9.51
C ILE A 147 13.32 17.04 10.32
N ALA A 148 12.85 15.91 10.83
CA ALA A 148 11.63 15.84 11.63
C ALA A 148 11.76 16.68 12.91
N LYS A 149 12.88 16.58 13.60
CA LYS A 149 13.20 17.36 14.81
C LYS A 149 13.32 18.85 14.51
N PHE A 150 14.05 19.18 13.44
CA PHE A 150 14.24 20.57 13.02
C PHE A 150 12.91 21.29 12.81
N PHE A 151 12.04 20.77 11.97
CA PHE A 151 10.75 21.40 11.70
C PHE A 151 9.83 21.38 12.92
N SER A 152 9.81 20.29 13.69
CA SER A 152 8.92 20.19 14.85
C SER A 152 9.26 21.13 15.99
N THR A 153 10.55 21.48 16.17
CA THR A 153 10.99 22.18 17.40
C THR A 153 11.99 23.32 17.20
N GLN A 154 12.74 23.35 16.10
CA GLN A 154 13.93 24.19 15.98
C GLN A 154 13.83 25.27 14.92
N VAL A 155 13.09 25.07 13.84
CA VAL A 155 12.90 26.07 12.79
C VAL A 155 12.44 27.39 13.41
N ASN A 156 13.09 28.50 13.04
CA ASN A 156 12.89 29.83 13.63
C ASN A 156 13.00 29.90 15.17
N GLY A 157 13.75 28.92 15.78
CA GLY A 157 13.97 28.82 17.21
C GLY A 157 12.78 28.30 18.03
N ASN A 158 11.66 27.96 17.42
CA ASN A 158 10.44 27.58 18.14
C ASN A 158 9.54 26.57 17.43
N GLY A 159 9.97 26.01 16.29
CA GLY A 159 9.17 25.08 15.49
C GLY A 159 7.93 25.70 14.87
N LYS A 160 8.01 26.98 14.49
CA LYS A 160 6.92 27.71 13.81
C LYS A 160 7.40 28.36 12.51
N ILE A 161 6.55 28.40 11.52
CA ILE A 161 6.72 29.16 10.28
C ILE A 161 5.49 30.06 10.14
N ASP A 162 5.72 31.35 9.92
CA ASP A 162 4.68 32.40 9.85
C ASP A 162 3.73 32.36 11.07
N GLY A 163 4.30 32.17 12.25
CA GLY A 163 3.56 32.11 13.50
C GLY A 163 2.80 30.81 13.74
N THR A 164 2.70 29.92 12.74
CA THR A 164 1.97 28.65 12.81
C THR A 164 2.91 27.50 13.22
N LYS A 165 2.46 26.68 14.18
CA LYS A 165 3.16 25.45 14.55
C LYS A 165 3.26 24.52 13.35
N VAL A 166 4.47 24.01 13.09
CA VAL A 166 4.70 23.01 12.06
C VAL A 166 5.15 21.69 12.66
N TYR A 167 4.93 20.62 11.94
CA TYR A 167 5.31 19.26 12.32
C TYR A 167 6.24 18.70 11.24
N GLY A 168 7.37 18.21 11.66
CA GLY A 168 8.41 17.68 10.78
C GLY A 168 8.19 16.22 10.37
N HIS A 169 7.18 15.58 10.95
CA HIS A 169 6.84 14.20 10.68
C HIS A 169 5.33 13.99 10.78
N MET A 170 4.79 13.21 9.90
CA MET A 170 3.42 12.70 9.96
C MET A 170 3.42 11.27 9.39
N ASP A 171 2.94 10.33 10.17
CA ASP A 171 2.82 8.95 9.76
C ASP A 171 1.72 8.25 10.57
N TYR A 172 1.52 6.97 10.30
CA TYR A 172 0.56 6.16 11.04
C TYR A 172 0.90 6.09 12.52
N GLY A 173 -0.08 6.36 13.37
CA GLY A 173 0.07 6.30 14.83
C GLY A 173 -1.16 5.72 15.52
N LYS A 174 -2.22 5.44 14.78
CA LYS A 174 -3.40 4.76 15.29
C LYS A 174 -3.10 3.27 15.51
N LYS A 175 -3.69 2.66 16.52
CA LYS A 175 -3.67 1.19 16.67
C LYS A 175 -4.52 0.58 15.56
N ASP A 176 -3.84 0.14 14.52
CA ASP A 176 -4.42 -0.36 13.28
C ASP A 176 -3.42 -1.34 12.63
N PRO A 177 -3.85 -2.37 11.90
CA PRO A 177 -2.95 -3.29 11.20
C PRO A 177 -1.93 -2.60 10.31
N SER A 178 -2.28 -1.49 9.65
CA SER A 178 -1.39 -0.71 8.79
C SER A 178 -0.18 -0.11 9.51
N LEU A 179 -0.21 0.00 10.84
CA LEU A 179 0.98 0.39 11.62
C LEU A 179 2.13 -0.62 11.47
N GLY A 180 1.81 -1.90 11.28
CA GLY A 180 2.79 -2.95 11.06
C GLY A 180 3.61 -2.73 9.80
N TRP A 181 3.01 -2.27 8.72
CA TRP A 181 3.71 -2.01 7.44
C TRP A 181 4.77 -0.94 7.62
N ARG A 182 4.40 0.17 8.26
CA ARG A 182 5.34 1.30 8.49
C ARG A 182 6.50 0.92 9.38
N PHE A 183 6.24 0.17 10.43
CA PHE A 183 7.28 -0.31 11.32
C PHE A 183 8.22 -1.29 10.59
N THR A 184 7.66 -2.17 9.78
CA THR A 184 8.41 -3.15 9.00
C THR A 184 9.29 -2.49 7.94
N ASP A 185 8.79 -1.50 7.20
CA ASP A 185 9.56 -0.73 6.21
C ASP A 185 10.79 -0.09 6.84
N ALA A 186 10.60 0.59 7.97
CA ALA A 186 11.69 1.22 8.68
C ALA A 186 12.73 0.20 9.17
N TRP A 187 12.27 -0.88 9.79
CA TRP A 187 13.14 -1.89 10.35
C TRP A 187 13.92 -2.68 9.29
N LEU A 188 13.25 -3.15 8.26
CA LEU A 188 13.89 -3.89 7.18
C LEU A 188 14.92 -3.03 6.44
N SER A 189 14.61 -1.76 6.17
CA SER A 189 15.56 -0.85 5.54
C SER A 189 16.78 -0.55 6.41
N MET A 190 16.62 -0.43 7.73
CA MET A 190 17.74 -0.30 8.67
C MET A 190 18.58 -1.56 8.75
N ALA A 191 17.98 -2.73 8.58
CA ALA A 191 18.67 -4.01 8.54
C ALA A 191 19.35 -4.31 7.19
N GLY A 192 19.19 -3.44 6.18
CA GLY A 192 19.74 -3.63 4.84
C GLY A 192 19.08 -4.75 4.04
N THR A 193 17.80 -5.01 4.32
CA THR A 193 17.01 -6.02 3.61
C THR A 193 15.98 -5.36 2.71
N ALA A 194 15.55 -6.08 1.67
CA ALA A 194 14.43 -5.68 0.82
C ALA A 194 13.09 -5.92 1.55
N ASP A 195 12.01 -5.41 0.98
CA ASP A 195 10.64 -5.51 1.49
C ASP A 195 10.14 -6.95 1.74
N LYS A 196 10.74 -7.95 1.09
CA LYS A 196 10.46 -9.38 1.37
C LYS A 196 11.33 -9.96 2.50
N GLY A 197 12.10 -9.15 3.22
CA GLY A 197 13.00 -9.60 4.28
C GLY A 197 14.21 -10.39 3.78
N ILE A 198 14.49 -10.35 2.47
CA ILE A 198 15.64 -11.02 1.86
C ILE A 198 16.76 -10.00 1.71
N PRO A 199 17.99 -10.30 2.17
CA PRO A 199 19.13 -9.42 1.95
C PRO A 199 19.28 -9.07 0.48
N ASN A 200 19.56 -7.80 0.18
CA ASN A 200 19.95 -7.39 -1.16
C ASN A 200 21.28 -8.08 -1.47
N GLY A 201 21.25 -9.03 -2.39
CA GLY A 201 22.42 -9.81 -2.82
C GLY A 201 23.47 -8.97 -3.53
#